data_08a5d65d636fca24f559210fa57686a4
#
_entry.id   08a5d65d636fca24f559210fa57686a4
#
_cell.length_a   1.000
_cell.length_b   1.000
_cell.length_c   1.000
_cell.angle_alpha   90.00
_cell.angle_beta   90.00
_cell.angle_gamma   90.00
#
_symmetry.space_group_name_H-M   'P 1'
#
loop_
_entity.id
_entity.type
_entity.pdbx_description
1 polymer ?
#
loop_
_entity_poly.entity_id
_entity_poly.type
_entity_poly.pdbx_seq_one_letter_code
_entity_poly.pdbx_strand_id
1 'polypeptide(L)'
;MRIDIMTLFPDAIEAMMGQSIIGRAQERGFVQVVPHQIRDYTTNKQMQVDDYPYGGGRGAVMQADPLYRCWQHICDEAGERIHTIYMSPCGRTFDQQVAKELKEKYDRLILVCGHYEGVDQRFLDECVDEELSLGDFVLTGGEIPAMAVADCLCRMVPGVLPEESCYTEESHWNGLLEHPQYSRPEEWHGRKVPAVLLSGHHGNVADWRKKESYKRTMARRPDMFAKFDERKLTTKHDRKVLAEAKAEFAAEQAAKAEAETAE
;
A
#
# COMPACT_ATOMS: atom_id res chain seq x y z
N MET A 1 -15.32 4.86 4.74
CA MET A 1 -14.25 5.66 4.10
C MET A 1 -14.62 5.93 2.65
N ARG A 2 -14.44 7.15 2.14
CA ARG A 2 -14.61 7.48 0.71
C ARG A 2 -13.28 7.96 0.13
N ILE A 3 -12.95 7.50 -1.09
CA ILE A 3 -11.77 7.92 -1.84
C ILE A 3 -12.23 8.38 -3.21
N ASP A 4 -12.10 9.68 -3.48
CA ASP A 4 -12.36 10.29 -4.77
C ASP A 4 -11.06 10.29 -5.58
N ILE A 5 -11.08 9.76 -6.81
CA ILE A 5 -9.88 9.64 -7.66
C ILE A 5 -10.05 10.50 -8.90
N MET A 6 -9.32 11.59 -9.00
CA MET A 6 -9.27 12.43 -10.19
C MET A 6 -8.36 11.78 -11.23
N THR A 7 -8.91 11.41 -12.39
CA THR A 7 -8.22 10.58 -13.39
C THR A 7 -8.66 10.93 -14.81
N LEU A 8 -7.86 10.54 -15.80
CA LEU A 8 -8.25 10.54 -17.22
C LEU A 8 -8.85 9.19 -17.67
N PHE A 9 -8.81 8.15 -16.81
CA PHE A 9 -9.19 6.77 -17.12
C PHE A 9 -10.08 6.17 -16.04
N PRO A 10 -11.31 6.70 -15.82
CA PRO A 10 -12.21 6.22 -14.78
C PRO A 10 -12.53 4.73 -14.92
N ASP A 11 -12.71 4.22 -16.14
CA ASP A 11 -13.04 2.82 -16.40
C ASP A 11 -11.96 1.86 -15.86
N ALA A 12 -10.69 2.26 -15.89
CA ALA A 12 -9.59 1.46 -15.35
C ALA A 12 -9.67 1.35 -13.81
N ILE A 13 -10.02 2.44 -13.16
CA ILE A 13 -10.25 2.48 -11.70
C ILE A 13 -11.46 1.62 -11.34
N GLU A 14 -12.60 1.81 -12.01
CA GLU A 14 -13.82 1.04 -11.76
C GLU A 14 -13.63 -0.45 -11.99
N ALA A 15 -12.97 -0.83 -13.09
CA ALA A 15 -12.71 -2.22 -13.43
C ALA A 15 -11.87 -2.93 -12.36
N MET A 16 -10.87 -2.29 -11.80
CA MET A 16 -10.00 -2.89 -10.77
C MET A 16 -10.62 -2.81 -9.37
N MET A 17 -11.07 -1.64 -8.96
CA MET A 17 -11.59 -1.41 -7.61
C MET A 17 -12.99 -2.01 -7.40
N GLY A 18 -13.72 -2.30 -8.47
CA GLY A 18 -15.01 -3.02 -8.44
C GLY A 18 -14.88 -4.53 -8.26
N GLN A 19 -13.67 -5.09 -8.13
CA GLN A 19 -13.46 -6.53 -8.04
C GLN A 19 -13.14 -7.00 -6.62
N SER A 20 -13.33 -8.33 -6.39
CA SER A 20 -12.86 -9.04 -5.21
C SER A 20 -13.32 -8.42 -3.88
N ILE A 21 -12.38 -8.19 -2.97
CA ILE A 21 -12.64 -7.70 -1.60
C ILE A 21 -13.17 -6.27 -1.63
N ILE A 22 -12.50 -5.38 -2.38
CA ILE A 22 -12.87 -3.96 -2.44
C ILE A 22 -14.23 -3.79 -3.13
N GLY A 23 -14.50 -4.50 -4.22
CA GLY A 23 -15.82 -4.48 -4.87
C GLY A 23 -16.94 -4.87 -3.92
N ARG A 24 -16.80 -6.00 -3.20
CA ARG A 24 -17.78 -6.43 -2.18
C ARG A 24 -17.92 -5.44 -1.03
N ALA A 25 -16.84 -4.78 -0.65
CA ALA A 25 -16.87 -3.77 0.41
C ALA A 25 -17.64 -2.52 -0.02
N GLN A 26 -17.54 -2.12 -1.28
CA GLN A 26 -18.33 -1.04 -1.88
C GLN A 26 -19.82 -1.42 -1.96
N GLU A 27 -20.16 -2.62 -2.44
CA GLU A 27 -21.52 -3.15 -2.47
C GLU A 27 -22.20 -3.15 -1.09
N ARG A 28 -21.41 -3.42 -0.03
CA ARG A 28 -21.87 -3.42 1.37
C ARG A 28 -21.83 -2.04 2.03
N GLY A 29 -21.36 -1.00 1.34
CA GLY A 29 -21.29 0.36 1.85
C GLY A 29 -20.21 0.64 2.89
N PHE A 30 -19.20 -0.24 3.06
CA PHE A 30 -18.09 0.01 3.98
C PHE A 30 -17.11 1.05 3.43
N VAL A 31 -16.91 1.05 2.13
CA VAL A 31 -16.03 1.99 1.42
C VAL A 31 -16.69 2.46 0.13
N GLN A 32 -16.22 3.58 -0.39
CA GLN A 32 -16.55 4.09 -1.72
C GLN A 32 -15.26 4.53 -2.41
N VAL A 33 -15.03 4.06 -3.63
CA VAL A 33 -13.97 4.56 -4.51
C VAL A 33 -14.65 5.15 -5.73
N VAL A 34 -14.56 6.47 -5.88
CA VAL A 34 -15.30 7.24 -6.88
C VAL A 34 -14.32 7.88 -7.85
N PRO A 35 -14.17 7.36 -9.07
CA PRO A 35 -13.36 8.01 -10.09
C PRO A 35 -14.09 9.20 -10.70
N HIS A 36 -13.38 10.29 -10.93
CA HIS A 36 -13.85 11.51 -11.57
C HIS A 36 -13.08 11.74 -12.85
N GLN A 37 -13.80 11.77 -13.98
CA GLN A 37 -13.20 12.05 -15.29
C GLN A 37 -12.81 13.54 -15.37
N ILE A 38 -11.51 13.84 -15.35
CA ILE A 38 -11.01 15.23 -15.39
C ILE A 38 -11.47 15.95 -16.66
N ARG A 39 -11.64 15.23 -17.79
CA ARG A 39 -12.08 15.81 -19.06
C ARG A 39 -13.46 16.43 -19.02
N ASP A 40 -14.33 15.97 -18.12
CA ASP A 40 -15.70 16.48 -17.98
C ASP A 40 -15.74 17.89 -17.38
N TYR A 41 -14.63 18.34 -16.81
CA TYR A 41 -14.51 19.65 -16.16
C TYR A 41 -13.78 20.71 -17.01
N THR A 42 -13.33 20.35 -18.23
CA THR A 42 -12.75 21.35 -19.13
C THR A 42 -13.85 22.15 -19.84
N THR A 43 -13.56 23.42 -20.09
CA THR A 43 -14.39 24.28 -20.94
C THR A 43 -14.04 24.19 -22.43
N ASN A 44 -13.00 23.43 -22.75
CA ASN A 44 -12.57 23.20 -24.14
C ASN A 44 -13.52 22.24 -24.85
N LYS A 45 -14.03 22.65 -26.02
CA LYS A 45 -14.97 21.87 -26.81
C LYS A 45 -14.42 20.52 -27.30
N GLN A 46 -13.10 20.37 -27.40
CA GLN A 46 -12.40 19.17 -27.77
C GLN A 46 -12.04 18.28 -26.56
N MET A 47 -12.54 18.61 -25.36
CA MET A 47 -12.25 17.90 -24.11
C MET A 47 -10.75 17.83 -23.77
N GLN A 48 -9.96 18.81 -24.26
CA GLN A 48 -8.53 18.92 -24.01
C GLN A 48 -8.28 19.39 -22.57
N VAL A 49 -7.33 18.75 -21.91
CA VAL A 49 -6.97 18.99 -20.50
C VAL A 49 -5.46 19.21 -20.32
N ASP A 50 -4.72 19.26 -21.42
CA ASP A 50 -3.27 19.40 -21.46
C ASP A 50 -2.84 20.49 -22.46
N ASP A 51 -1.63 21.02 -22.28
CA ASP A 51 -1.04 22.01 -23.16
C ASP A 51 0.49 21.93 -23.10
N TYR A 52 1.15 22.60 -24.01
CA TYR A 52 2.61 22.68 -24.04
C TYR A 52 3.17 23.41 -22.81
N PRO A 53 4.30 22.91 -22.23
CA PRO A 53 4.92 23.56 -21.09
C PRO A 53 5.52 24.92 -21.47
N TYR A 54 5.42 25.91 -20.59
CA TYR A 54 6.20 27.16 -20.71
C TYR A 54 7.70 26.85 -20.67
N GLY A 55 8.45 27.58 -21.41
CA GLY A 55 9.91 27.39 -21.55
C GLY A 55 10.30 26.36 -22.62
N GLY A 56 9.32 25.76 -23.27
CA GLY A 56 9.55 24.71 -24.27
C GLY A 56 9.86 23.34 -23.63
N GLY A 57 10.00 22.31 -24.44
CA GLY A 57 10.25 20.95 -24.00
C GLY A 57 9.47 19.95 -24.83
N ARG A 58 9.61 18.67 -24.52
CA ARG A 58 8.81 17.60 -25.13
C ARG A 58 7.60 17.30 -24.25
N GLY A 59 6.52 16.80 -24.88
CA GLY A 59 5.32 16.39 -24.18
C GLY A 59 4.38 17.54 -23.85
N ALA A 60 3.39 17.24 -23.05
CA ALA A 60 2.35 18.17 -22.60
C ALA A 60 2.28 18.16 -21.07
N VAL A 61 1.64 19.16 -20.48
CA VAL A 61 1.39 19.27 -19.04
C VAL A 61 -0.11 19.39 -18.83
N MET A 62 -0.65 18.73 -17.82
CA MET A 62 -2.06 18.84 -17.47
C MET A 62 -2.37 20.26 -16.96
N GLN A 63 -3.39 20.86 -17.56
CA GLN A 63 -3.81 22.24 -17.26
C GLN A 63 -4.41 22.37 -15.86
N ALA A 64 -4.13 23.48 -15.18
CA ALA A 64 -4.65 23.77 -13.85
C ALA A 64 -6.18 23.88 -13.80
N ASP A 65 -6.82 24.55 -14.79
CA ASP A 65 -8.27 24.86 -14.74
C ASP A 65 -9.17 23.60 -14.74
N PRO A 66 -9.00 22.61 -15.62
CA PRO A 66 -9.80 21.37 -15.54
C PRO A 66 -9.61 20.61 -14.22
N LEU A 67 -8.39 20.54 -13.72
CA LEU A 67 -8.06 19.92 -12.44
C LEU A 67 -8.72 20.67 -11.28
N TYR A 68 -8.60 21.99 -11.24
CA TYR A 68 -9.22 22.82 -10.22
C TYR A 68 -10.74 22.66 -10.20
N ARG A 69 -11.40 22.68 -11.36
CA ARG A 69 -12.87 22.49 -11.43
C ARG A 69 -13.32 21.12 -10.97
N CYS A 70 -12.56 20.08 -11.30
CA CYS A 70 -12.83 18.73 -10.81
C CYS A 70 -12.68 18.66 -9.28
N TRP A 71 -11.58 19.18 -8.76
CA TRP A 71 -11.31 19.26 -7.33
C TRP A 71 -12.38 20.09 -6.58
N GLN A 72 -12.72 21.27 -7.10
CA GLN A 72 -13.74 22.14 -6.53
C GLN A 72 -15.10 21.45 -6.47
N HIS A 73 -15.50 20.76 -7.54
CA HIS A 73 -16.73 19.98 -7.57
C HIS A 73 -16.81 18.94 -6.45
N ILE A 74 -15.71 18.21 -6.21
CA ILE A 74 -15.63 17.18 -5.15
C ILE A 74 -15.72 17.85 -3.77
N CYS A 75 -15.05 18.97 -3.57
CA CYS A 75 -15.12 19.72 -2.32
C CYS A 75 -16.52 20.35 -2.09
N ASP A 76 -17.14 20.89 -3.13
CA ASP A 76 -18.50 21.46 -3.05
C ASP A 76 -19.55 20.39 -2.73
N GLU A 77 -19.42 19.18 -3.33
CA GLU A 77 -20.27 18.03 -2.99
C GLU A 77 -20.09 17.61 -1.53
N ALA A 78 -18.89 17.72 -0.99
CA ALA A 78 -18.60 17.41 0.41
C ALA A 78 -19.04 18.51 1.38
N GLY A 79 -19.16 19.75 0.92
CA GLY A 79 -19.39 20.93 1.74
C GLY A 79 -18.16 21.40 2.52
N GLU A 80 -16.98 20.84 2.23
CA GLU A 80 -15.70 21.17 2.88
C GLU A 80 -14.50 20.89 1.96
N ARG A 81 -13.34 21.46 2.27
CA ARG A 81 -12.07 21.11 1.63
C ARG A 81 -11.66 19.69 2.05
N ILE A 82 -11.46 18.83 1.07
CA ILE A 82 -11.02 17.44 1.29
C ILE A 82 -9.48 17.36 1.16
N HIS A 83 -8.85 16.62 2.06
CA HIS A 83 -7.41 16.37 2.00
C HIS A 83 -7.03 15.70 0.68
N THR A 84 -6.16 16.37 -0.07
CA THR A 84 -5.86 16.05 -1.47
C THR A 84 -4.41 15.61 -1.61
N ILE A 85 -4.22 14.44 -2.19
CA ILE A 85 -2.93 13.79 -2.37
C ILE A 85 -2.63 13.65 -3.87
N TYR A 86 -1.49 14.16 -4.32
CA TYR A 86 -1.01 13.96 -5.67
C TYR A 86 -0.06 12.75 -5.73
N MET A 87 -0.32 11.84 -6.67
CA MET A 87 0.55 10.68 -6.91
C MET A 87 1.74 11.11 -7.76
N SER A 88 2.90 11.20 -7.14
CA SER A 88 4.09 11.85 -7.71
C SER A 88 5.37 11.08 -7.34
N PRO A 89 6.34 10.91 -8.27
CA PRO A 89 7.65 10.34 -7.92
C PRO A 89 8.46 11.24 -6.97
N CYS A 90 8.10 12.51 -6.83
CA CYS A 90 8.76 13.46 -5.91
C CYS A 90 8.22 13.37 -4.47
N GLY A 91 7.11 12.66 -4.27
CA GLY A 91 6.42 12.60 -2.99
C GLY A 91 7.12 11.73 -1.94
N ARG A 92 6.62 11.84 -0.70
CA ARG A 92 6.98 10.94 0.40
C ARG A 92 6.67 9.50 0.00
N THR A 93 7.60 8.57 0.23
CA THR A 93 7.37 7.15 -0.08
C THR A 93 6.21 6.59 0.76
N PHE A 94 5.22 6.03 0.08
CA PHE A 94 4.08 5.38 0.71
C PHE A 94 4.50 4.03 1.31
N ASP A 95 4.24 3.84 2.58
CA ASP A 95 4.44 2.58 3.30
C ASP A 95 3.26 2.30 4.24
N GLN A 96 3.31 1.19 4.98
CA GLN A 96 2.24 0.80 5.89
C GLN A 96 2.04 1.82 7.02
N GLN A 97 3.07 2.55 7.43
CA GLN A 97 2.95 3.57 8.47
C GLN A 97 2.19 4.79 7.93
N VAL A 98 2.51 5.24 6.71
CA VAL A 98 1.76 6.30 6.02
C VAL A 98 0.30 5.91 5.84
N ALA A 99 0.05 4.65 5.44
CA ALA A 99 -1.32 4.15 5.30
C ALA A 99 -2.11 4.22 6.62
N LYS A 100 -1.50 3.84 7.75
CA LYS A 100 -2.12 3.98 9.08
C LYS A 100 -2.44 5.42 9.43
N GLU A 101 -1.48 6.32 9.24
CA GLU A 101 -1.63 7.75 9.50
C GLU A 101 -2.81 8.35 8.70
N LEU A 102 -2.90 8.05 7.40
CA LEU A 102 -3.98 8.52 6.55
C LEU A 102 -5.33 7.94 6.97
N LYS A 103 -5.39 6.62 7.25
CA LYS A 103 -6.62 5.95 7.68
C LYS A 103 -7.13 6.44 9.03
N GLU A 104 -6.23 6.78 9.95
CA GLU A 104 -6.57 7.30 11.27
C GLU A 104 -7.11 8.75 11.20
N LYS A 105 -6.55 9.53 10.28
CA LYS A 105 -6.77 10.98 10.21
C LYS A 105 -7.94 11.37 9.32
N TYR A 106 -8.27 10.58 8.29
CA TYR A 106 -9.22 10.96 7.27
C TYR A 106 -10.25 9.87 6.96
N ASP A 107 -11.51 10.26 6.91
CA ASP A 107 -12.61 9.42 6.43
C ASP A 107 -12.91 9.63 4.93
N ARG A 108 -12.41 10.73 4.34
CA ARG A 108 -12.50 11.05 2.91
C ARG A 108 -11.18 11.63 2.42
N LEU A 109 -10.76 11.21 1.22
CA LEU A 109 -9.54 11.66 0.56
C LEU A 109 -9.80 11.92 -0.92
N ILE A 110 -9.03 12.84 -1.51
CA ILE A 110 -8.90 12.99 -2.96
C ILE A 110 -7.51 12.50 -3.37
N LEU A 111 -7.45 11.58 -4.35
CA LEU A 111 -6.20 11.16 -5.00
C LEU A 111 -6.16 11.73 -6.41
N VAL A 112 -5.11 12.46 -6.74
CA VAL A 112 -4.92 13.09 -8.05
C VAL A 112 -3.96 12.26 -8.88
N CYS A 113 -4.43 11.78 -10.04
CA CYS A 113 -3.62 11.06 -11.02
C CYS A 113 -3.09 12.02 -12.07
N GLY A 114 -1.78 12.25 -12.08
CA GLY A 114 -1.11 13.00 -13.16
C GLY A 114 -0.84 12.12 -14.36
N HIS A 115 -0.74 12.77 -15.52
CA HIS A 115 -0.35 12.16 -16.80
C HIS A 115 0.63 13.09 -17.55
N TYR A 116 1.11 12.62 -18.70
CA TYR A 116 2.04 13.36 -19.57
C TYR A 116 3.37 13.68 -18.85
N GLU A 117 3.85 14.94 -18.93
CA GLU A 117 5.04 15.40 -18.21
C GLU A 117 4.72 15.88 -16.78
N GLY A 118 3.45 15.78 -16.37
CA GLY A 118 2.98 16.15 -15.03
C GLY A 118 1.81 17.12 -15.05
N VAL A 119 1.63 17.77 -13.93
CA VAL A 119 0.50 18.66 -13.61
C VAL A 119 1.02 20.09 -13.43
N ASP A 120 0.24 21.07 -13.85
CA ASP A 120 0.57 22.50 -13.64
C ASP A 120 0.81 22.79 -12.16
N GLN A 121 1.99 23.32 -11.85
CA GLN A 121 2.45 23.56 -10.48
C GLN A 121 1.48 24.43 -9.67
N ARG A 122 0.79 25.38 -10.31
CA ARG A 122 -0.18 26.27 -9.64
C ARG A 122 -1.36 25.51 -9.04
N PHE A 123 -1.80 24.42 -9.69
CA PHE A 123 -2.81 23.54 -9.12
C PHE A 123 -2.26 22.77 -7.90
N LEU A 124 -1.02 22.28 -8.00
CA LEU A 124 -0.38 21.58 -6.88
C LEU A 124 -0.24 22.50 -5.67
N ASP A 125 0.26 23.73 -5.89
CA ASP A 125 0.48 24.71 -4.82
C ASP A 125 -0.83 25.15 -4.12
N GLU A 126 -1.96 25.17 -4.84
CA GLU A 126 -3.24 25.66 -4.31
C GLU A 126 -4.10 24.55 -3.72
N CYS A 127 -4.15 23.37 -4.36
CA CYS A 127 -5.15 22.35 -4.07
C CYS A 127 -4.59 21.11 -3.38
N VAL A 128 -3.30 20.80 -3.54
CA VAL A 128 -2.70 19.57 -3.03
C VAL A 128 -2.10 19.79 -1.64
N ASP A 129 -2.40 18.90 -0.72
CA ASP A 129 -1.90 18.98 0.66
C ASP A 129 -0.62 18.16 0.86
N GLU A 130 -0.45 17.05 0.12
CA GLU A 130 0.78 16.25 0.12
C GLU A 130 0.98 15.48 -1.19
N GLU A 131 2.22 15.08 -1.45
CA GLU A 131 2.59 14.20 -2.56
C GLU A 131 3.03 12.84 -2.03
N LEU A 132 2.57 11.75 -2.67
CA LEU A 132 2.97 10.39 -2.33
C LEU A 132 3.58 9.67 -3.52
N SER A 133 4.66 8.92 -3.25
CA SER A 133 5.36 8.06 -4.21
C SER A 133 5.25 6.59 -3.79
N LEU A 134 5.12 5.67 -4.76
CA LEU A 134 5.26 4.22 -4.50
C LEU A 134 6.71 3.75 -4.39
N GLY A 135 7.68 4.58 -4.76
CA GLY A 135 9.10 4.23 -4.76
C GLY A 135 9.88 4.96 -5.83
N ASP A 136 11.17 4.67 -5.93
CA ASP A 136 12.12 5.35 -6.82
C ASP A 136 12.04 4.82 -8.27
N PHE A 137 10.87 4.96 -8.89
CA PHE A 137 10.61 4.62 -10.28
C PHE A 137 9.48 5.48 -10.84
N VAL A 138 9.41 5.58 -12.17
CA VAL A 138 8.40 6.38 -12.86
C VAL A 138 7.42 5.48 -13.61
N LEU A 139 6.14 5.81 -13.52
CA LEU A 139 5.04 5.16 -14.24
C LEU A 139 4.47 6.10 -15.30
N THR A 140 3.65 5.58 -16.20
CA THR A 140 3.02 6.36 -17.27
C THR A 140 1.90 7.30 -16.78
N GLY A 141 1.39 7.08 -15.56
CA GLY A 141 0.32 7.88 -14.96
C GLY A 141 0.13 7.55 -13.48
N GLY A 142 -0.72 8.32 -12.83
CA GLY A 142 -1.00 8.21 -11.40
C GLY A 142 -2.04 7.16 -11.01
N GLU A 143 -2.69 6.48 -11.95
CA GLU A 143 -3.79 5.55 -11.68
C GLU A 143 -3.34 4.33 -10.87
N ILE A 144 -2.25 3.69 -11.27
CA ILE A 144 -1.70 2.53 -10.56
C ILE A 144 -1.32 2.89 -9.12
N PRO A 145 -0.56 3.96 -8.87
CA PRO A 145 -0.29 4.42 -7.50
C PRO A 145 -1.55 4.73 -6.71
N ALA A 146 -2.51 5.44 -7.29
CA ALA A 146 -3.77 5.78 -6.63
C ALA A 146 -4.57 4.54 -6.22
N MET A 147 -4.68 3.55 -7.12
CA MET A 147 -5.33 2.28 -6.79
C MET A 147 -4.61 1.51 -5.69
N ALA A 148 -3.27 1.49 -5.69
CA ALA A 148 -2.49 0.84 -4.64
C ALA A 148 -2.70 1.49 -3.27
N VAL A 149 -2.72 2.82 -3.21
CA VAL A 149 -3.03 3.58 -1.99
C VAL A 149 -4.47 3.31 -1.55
N ALA A 150 -5.43 3.38 -2.48
CA ALA A 150 -6.85 3.15 -2.18
C ALA A 150 -7.10 1.73 -1.65
N ASP A 151 -6.53 0.69 -2.27
CA ASP A 151 -6.64 -0.70 -1.78
C ASP A 151 -6.09 -0.83 -0.36
N CYS A 152 -4.86 -0.32 -0.14
CA CYS A 152 -4.21 -0.38 1.17
C CYS A 152 -5.02 0.32 2.27
N LEU A 153 -5.66 1.45 1.98
CA LEU A 153 -6.51 2.17 2.93
C LEU A 153 -7.85 1.45 3.15
N CYS A 154 -8.52 1.05 2.08
CA CYS A 154 -9.84 0.43 2.13
C CYS A 154 -9.83 -0.89 2.92
N ARG A 155 -8.78 -1.73 2.77
CA ARG A 155 -8.70 -3.00 3.48
C ARG A 155 -8.57 -2.87 5.00
N MET A 156 -8.15 -1.70 5.51
CA MET A 156 -8.10 -1.40 6.94
C MET A 156 -9.42 -0.84 7.51
N VAL A 157 -10.44 -0.65 6.68
CA VAL A 157 -11.75 -0.22 7.15
C VAL A 157 -12.48 -1.38 7.81
N PRO A 158 -13.04 -1.20 9.03
CA PRO A 158 -13.78 -2.26 9.71
C PRO A 158 -14.90 -2.83 8.82
N GLY A 159 -14.97 -4.17 8.73
CA GLY A 159 -15.96 -4.89 7.93
C GLY A 159 -15.54 -5.20 6.49
N VAL A 160 -14.47 -4.60 5.98
CA VAL A 160 -13.90 -4.93 4.66
C VAL A 160 -13.24 -6.30 4.69
N LEU A 161 -12.38 -6.55 5.66
CA LEU A 161 -11.84 -7.88 5.97
C LEU A 161 -12.62 -8.52 7.13
N PRO A 162 -12.63 -9.87 7.24
CA PRO A 162 -13.39 -10.55 8.28
C PRO A 162 -13.02 -10.16 9.71
N GLU A 163 -11.73 -9.95 9.96
CA GLU A 163 -11.18 -9.61 11.27
C GLU A 163 -10.00 -8.66 11.11
N GLU A 164 -9.72 -7.88 12.14
CA GLU A 164 -8.59 -6.95 12.20
C GLU A 164 -7.24 -7.68 12.09
N SER A 165 -7.15 -8.89 12.64
CA SER A 165 -5.99 -9.77 12.53
C SER A 165 -5.57 -10.06 11.08
N CYS A 166 -6.51 -9.99 10.12
CA CYS A 166 -6.23 -10.19 8.70
C CYS A 166 -5.26 -9.16 8.10
N TYR A 167 -5.06 -8.01 8.74
CA TYR A 167 -4.07 -7.01 8.29
C TYR A 167 -3.05 -6.65 9.37
N THR A 168 -3.37 -6.85 10.66
CA THR A 168 -2.44 -6.49 11.75
C THR A 168 -1.34 -7.53 11.98
N GLU A 169 -1.55 -8.76 11.53
CA GLU A 169 -0.57 -9.85 11.61
C GLU A 169 0.25 -10.04 10.33
N GLU A 170 -0.01 -9.22 9.30
CA GLU A 170 0.71 -9.28 8.03
C GLU A 170 2.06 -8.55 8.05
N SER A 171 2.79 -8.71 6.95
CA SER A 171 4.07 -8.03 6.72
C SER A 171 3.93 -6.51 6.84
N HIS A 172 4.93 -5.87 7.41
CA HIS A 172 5.08 -4.41 7.59
C HIS A 172 4.21 -3.79 8.69
N TRP A 173 3.14 -4.44 9.17
CA TRP A 173 2.26 -3.86 10.17
C TRP A 173 2.98 -3.55 11.50
N ASN A 174 3.80 -4.48 11.96
CA ASN A 174 4.57 -4.38 13.20
C ASN A 174 6.07 -4.21 12.97
N GLY A 175 6.49 -3.93 11.72
CA GLY A 175 7.90 -3.78 11.33
C GLY A 175 8.61 -5.10 11.04
N LEU A 176 7.87 -6.18 10.84
CA LEU A 176 8.39 -7.50 10.50
C LEU A 176 7.74 -8.02 9.19
N LEU A 177 8.35 -9.02 8.58
CA LEU A 177 7.72 -9.81 7.53
C LEU A 177 6.91 -10.96 8.13
N GLU A 178 5.82 -11.29 7.50
CA GLU A 178 4.98 -12.43 7.87
C GLU A 178 5.73 -13.77 7.70
N HIS A 179 5.34 -14.76 8.49
CA HIS A 179 5.83 -16.15 8.38
C HIS A 179 5.43 -16.79 7.04
N PRO A 180 6.11 -17.87 6.59
CA PRO A 180 5.72 -18.59 5.39
C PRO A 180 4.39 -19.31 5.59
N GLN A 181 3.55 -19.29 4.55
CA GLN A 181 2.25 -19.97 4.51
C GLN A 181 2.36 -21.29 3.75
N TYR A 182 1.59 -22.29 4.19
CA TYR A 182 1.52 -23.61 3.58
C TYR A 182 0.07 -23.99 3.32
N SER A 183 -0.19 -24.58 2.15
CA SER A 183 -1.49 -25.13 1.77
C SER A 183 -1.41 -26.65 1.60
N ARG A 184 -2.53 -27.31 1.42
CA ARG A 184 -2.61 -28.74 1.04
C ARG A 184 -2.10 -28.95 -0.38
N PRO A 185 -1.47 -30.10 -0.70
CA PRO A 185 -1.24 -31.29 0.15
C PRO A 185 -0.08 -31.10 1.15
N GLU A 186 0.05 -32.00 2.13
CA GLU A 186 1.08 -32.00 3.18
C GLU A 186 2.51 -32.16 2.60
N GLU A 187 2.65 -32.87 1.48
CA GLU A 187 3.91 -33.04 0.76
C GLU A 187 3.72 -32.64 -0.70
N TRP A 188 4.62 -31.79 -1.21
CA TRP A 188 4.66 -31.35 -2.58
C TRP A 188 6.10 -31.42 -3.13
N HIS A 189 6.33 -32.25 -4.14
CA HIS A 189 7.66 -32.50 -4.75
C HIS A 189 8.75 -32.85 -3.70
N GLY A 190 8.44 -33.73 -2.75
CA GLY A 190 9.35 -34.14 -1.68
C GLY A 190 9.54 -33.10 -0.57
N ARG A 191 8.90 -31.94 -0.65
CA ARG A 191 8.93 -30.89 0.38
C ARG A 191 7.70 -31.00 1.28
N LYS A 192 7.93 -31.16 2.58
CA LYS A 192 6.89 -31.34 3.58
C LYS A 192 6.52 -30.04 4.28
N VAL A 193 5.26 -29.93 4.66
CA VAL A 193 4.80 -28.91 5.60
C VAL A 193 5.49 -29.13 6.96
N PRO A 194 5.95 -28.09 7.65
CA PRO A 194 6.52 -28.23 8.99
C PRO A 194 5.59 -28.98 9.95
N ALA A 195 6.11 -30.00 10.62
CA ALA A 195 5.32 -30.90 11.48
C ALA A 195 4.57 -30.16 12.59
N VAL A 196 5.11 -29.02 13.08
CA VAL A 196 4.45 -28.19 14.09
C VAL A 196 3.09 -27.66 13.62
N LEU A 197 2.93 -27.36 12.32
CA LEU A 197 1.67 -26.88 11.74
C LEU A 197 0.60 -27.97 11.66
N LEU A 198 1.00 -29.24 11.73
CA LEU A 198 0.13 -30.40 11.70
C LEU A 198 -0.22 -30.91 13.11
N SER A 199 0.44 -30.37 14.14
CA SER A 199 0.34 -30.85 15.51
C SER A 199 -0.98 -30.55 16.22
N GLY A 200 -1.78 -29.60 15.75
CA GLY A 200 -2.96 -29.07 16.44
C GLY A 200 -2.65 -28.24 17.70
N HIS A 201 -1.39 -28.06 18.04
CA HIS A 201 -0.97 -27.34 19.24
C HIS A 201 -0.85 -25.83 18.94
N HIS A 202 -1.92 -25.06 19.15
CA HIS A 202 -2.01 -23.63 18.82
C HIS A 202 -0.85 -22.79 19.38
N GLY A 203 -0.42 -23.05 20.62
CA GLY A 203 0.72 -22.34 21.24
C GLY A 203 2.02 -22.55 20.48
N ASN A 204 2.35 -23.83 20.16
CA ASN A 204 3.56 -24.15 19.40
C ASN A 204 3.52 -23.60 17.97
N VAL A 205 2.33 -23.58 17.37
CA VAL A 205 2.12 -22.97 16.03
C VAL A 205 2.34 -21.47 16.10
N ALA A 206 1.83 -20.78 17.12
CA ALA A 206 2.04 -19.34 17.30
C ALA A 206 3.53 -18.99 17.50
N ASP A 207 4.24 -19.76 18.32
CA ASP A 207 5.69 -19.56 18.53
C ASP A 207 6.48 -19.82 17.27
N TRP A 208 6.14 -20.88 16.52
CA TRP A 208 6.77 -21.18 15.25
C TRP A 208 6.55 -20.01 14.25
N ARG A 209 5.33 -19.49 14.12
CA ARG A 209 5.01 -18.36 13.26
C ARG A 209 5.86 -17.12 13.61
N LYS A 210 5.95 -16.79 14.90
CA LYS A 210 6.82 -15.68 15.37
C LYS A 210 8.27 -15.93 15.02
N LYS A 211 8.82 -17.11 15.26
CA LYS A 211 10.21 -17.45 14.93
C LYS A 211 10.49 -17.32 13.43
N GLU A 212 9.62 -17.88 12.61
CA GLU A 212 9.77 -17.79 11.15
C GLU A 212 9.63 -16.34 10.63
N SER A 213 8.76 -15.52 11.21
CA SER A 213 8.68 -14.09 10.92
C SER A 213 10.00 -13.38 11.21
N TYR A 214 10.60 -13.60 12.39
CA TYR A 214 11.90 -13.04 12.74
C TYR A 214 13.00 -13.50 11.78
N LYS A 215 13.13 -14.79 11.55
CA LYS A 215 14.14 -15.38 10.64
C LYS A 215 13.99 -14.85 9.22
N ARG A 216 12.77 -14.81 8.71
CA ARG A 216 12.47 -14.28 7.38
C ARG A 216 12.81 -12.79 7.26
N THR A 217 12.55 -12.01 8.30
CA THR A 217 12.86 -10.58 8.32
C THR A 217 14.39 -10.38 8.37
N MET A 218 15.10 -11.10 9.21
CA MET A 218 16.57 -11.06 9.26
C MET A 218 17.21 -11.42 7.90
N ALA A 219 16.66 -12.43 7.22
CA ALA A 219 17.20 -12.91 5.95
C ALA A 219 16.89 -11.97 4.77
N ARG A 220 15.68 -11.42 4.69
CA ARG A 220 15.19 -10.70 3.50
C ARG A 220 15.15 -9.20 3.63
N ARG A 221 15.00 -8.71 4.84
CA ARG A 221 14.90 -7.29 5.17
C ARG A 221 15.70 -6.98 6.45
N PRO A 222 17.04 -7.18 6.42
CA PRO A 222 17.90 -6.87 7.56
C PRO A 222 17.80 -5.39 7.98
N ASP A 223 17.52 -4.50 7.05
CA ASP A 223 17.25 -3.09 7.28
C ASP A 223 16.01 -2.85 8.16
N MET A 224 14.95 -3.63 7.96
CA MET A 224 13.75 -3.61 8.80
C MET A 224 14.03 -4.19 10.17
N PHE A 225 14.71 -5.35 10.22
CA PHE A 225 15.03 -6.00 11.47
C PHE A 225 15.93 -5.15 12.35
N ALA A 226 16.86 -4.39 11.77
CA ALA A 226 17.69 -3.44 12.50
C ALA A 226 16.89 -2.30 13.18
N LYS A 227 15.71 -1.98 12.64
CA LYS A 227 14.78 -0.99 13.20
C LYS A 227 13.76 -1.61 14.17
N PHE A 228 13.73 -2.93 14.29
CA PHE A 228 12.79 -3.61 15.18
C PHE A 228 13.12 -3.32 16.64
N ASP A 229 12.14 -2.76 17.35
CA ASP A 229 12.30 -2.38 18.75
C ASP A 229 11.99 -3.56 19.69
N GLU A 230 13.03 -4.26 20.13
CA GLU A 230 12.92 -5.39 21.05
C GLU A 230 12.31 -5.02 22.42
N ARG A 231 12.30 -3.74 22.78
CA ARG A 231 11.67 -3.25 24.03
C ARG A 231 10.15 -3.41 24.01
N LYS A 232 9.57 -3.50 22.81
CA LYS A 232 8.13 -3.78 22.63
C LYS A 232 7.76 -5.22 23.03
N LEU A 233 8.74 -6.11 23.18
CA LEU A 233 8.52 -7.49 23.66
C LEU A 233 8.37 -7.45 25.20
N THR A 234 7.13 -7.43 25.64
CA THR A 234 6.79 -7.26 27.08
C THR A 234 6.99 -8.52 27.92
N THR A 235 6.80 -9.71 27.31
CA THR A 235 6.87 -10.99 28.04
C THR A 235 8.24 -11.64 27.99
N LYS A 236 8.57 -12.43 29.03
CA LYS A 236 9.77 -13.31 29.00
C LYS A 236 9.70 -14.32 27.86
N HIS A 237 8.49 -14.80 27.56
CA HIS A 237 8.25 -15.78 26.50
C HIS A 237 8.61 -15.20 25.14
N ASP A 238 8.10 -14.02 24.77
CA ASP A 238 8.40 -13.39 23.49
C ASP A 238 9.90 -13.13 23.29
N ARG A 239 10.59 -12.70 24.36
CA ARG A 239 12.05 -12.51 24.33
C ARG A 239 12.79 -13.83 24.13
N LYS A 240 12.30 -14.92 24.73
CA LYS A 240 12.86 -16.26 24.52
C LYS A 240 12.67 -16.72 23.06
N VAL A 241 11.46 -16.57 22.52
CA VAL A 241 11.16 -16.89 21.11
C VAL A 241 12.07 -16.13 20.16
N LEU A 242 12.30 -14.83 20.40
CA LEU A 242 13.23 -14.04 19.59
C LEU A 242 14.67 -14.53 19.72
N ALA A 243 15.13 -14.85 20.93
CA ALA A 243 16.50 -15.36 21.14
C ALA A 243 16.72 -16.69 20.45
N GLU A 244 15.73 -17.61 20.51
CA GLU A 244 15.76 -18.86 19.77
C GLU A 244 15.80 -18.62 18.25
N ALA A 245 14.97 -17.72 17.72
CA ALA A 245 14.98 -17.37 16.30
C ALA A 245 16.33 -16.84 15.81
N LYS A 246 16.98 -15.98 16.60
CA LYS A 246 18.33 -15.47 16.30
C LYS A 246 19.38 -16.58 16.29
N ALA A 247 19.33 -17.50 17.25
CA ALA A 247 20.25 -18.64 17.33
C ALA A 247 20.07 -19.60 16.15
N GLU A 248 18.80 -19.97 15.83
CA GLU A 248 18.47 -20.82 14.69
C GLU A 248 18.94 -20.17 13.37
N PHE A 249 18.66 -18.87 13.17
CA PHE A 249 19.08 -18.15 11.98
C PHE A 249 20.61 -18.13 11.83
N ALA A 250 21.36 -17.86 12.91
CA ALA A 250 22.81 -17.87 12.86
C ALA A 250 23.39 -19.26 12.49
N ALA A 251 22.80 -20.33 13.04
CA ALA A 251 23.17 -21.70 12.69
C ALA A 251 22.89 -22.06 11.22
N GLU A 252 21.71 -21.62 10.70
CA GLU A 252 21.35 -21.80 9.28
C GLU A 252 22.29 -21.05 8.34
N GLN A 253 22.75 -19.85 8.71
CA GLN A 253 23.71 -19.07 7.90
C GLN A 253 25.09 -19.72 7.92
N ALA A 254 25.57 -20.21 9.06
CA ALA A 254 26.84 -20.92 9.18
C ALA A 254 26.84 -22.18 8.31
N ALA A 255 25.78 -23.00 8.38
CA ALA A 255 25.67 -24.21 7.57
C ALA A 255 25.63 -23.93 6.05
N LYS A 256 25.01 -22.81 5.63
CA LYS A 256 25.03 -22.40 4.22
C LYS A 256 26.39 -21.97 3.75
N ALA A 257 27.11 -21.19 4.55
CA ALA A 257 28.47 -20.73 4.22
C ALA A 257 29.45 -21.91 4.11
N GLU A 258 29.31 -22.94 4.96
CA GLU A 258 30.11 -24.17 4.88
C GLU A 258 29.81 -24.97 3.61
N ALA A 259 28.51 -25.04 3.20
CA ALA A 259 28.13 -25.74 1.98
C ALA A 259 28.67 -25.05 0.71
N GLU A 260 28.61 -23.70 0.66
CA GLU A 260 29.11 -22.90 -0.47
C GLU A 260 30.66 -22.93 -0.58
N THR A 261 31.38 -23.18 0.53
CA THR A 261 32.82 -23.31 0.53
C THR A 261 33.31 -24.73 0.15
N ALA A 262 32.39 -25.70 0.16
CA ALA A 262 32.68 -27.11 -0.15
C ALA A 262 32.41 -27.48 -1.63
N GLU A 263 31.79 -26.58 -2.41
CA GLU A 263 31.60 -26.66 -3.88
C GLU A 263 32.74 -25.90 -4.60
#